data_22e9788f06d0cf556bea0d0e1e23dcc0
#
_entry.id   22e9788f06d0cf556bea0d0e1e23dcc0
#
_cell.length_a   1.000
_cell.length_b   1.000
_cell.length_c   1.000
_cell.angle_alpha   90.00
_cell.angle_beta   90.00
_cell.angle_gamma   90.00
#
_symmetry.space_group_name_H-M   'P 1'
#
loop_
_entity.id
_entity.type
_entity.pdbx_description
1 polymer ?
#
loop_
_entity_poly.entity_id
_entity_poly.type
_entity_poly.pdbx_seq_one_letter_code
_entity_poly.pdbx_strand_id
1 'polypeptide(L)'
;DRRQRQMCIRDRDYLIAREYFPDADMFNQKYWRTTDYKVRWRAIFYDSDFALSSERGDVLGHYFNVVGVPSADGSLSQMDLYCGLRSNEEWSDYFITRYIYVTKYYLNNDRLLPLFDSMVDTIQPEMDRQIARWGRPESRSHWENEISKLRSMLAARPQYAKQCLQYNFKLSEAQYAEYEAKADEMFNQNGGVFK
;
A
#
# COMPACT_ATOMS: atom_id res chain seq x y z
N ASP A 1 18.33 7.50 -16.83
CA ASP A 1 19.33 7.39 -15.75
C ASP A 1 18.86 6.40 -14.69
N ARG A 2 19.74 5.46 -14.28
CA ARG A 2 19.46 4.40 -13.31
C ARG A 2 19.01 4.96 -11.95
N ARG A 3 19.54 6.12 -11.54
CA ARG A 3 19.14 6.83 -10.31
C ARG A 3 17.73 7.41 -10.42
N GLN A 4 17.35 7.88 -11.58
CA GLN A 4 16.02 8.43 -11.86
C GLN A 4 14.94 7.34 -11.78
N ARG A 5 15.22 6.15 -12.32
CA ARG A 5 14.33 4.99 -12.24
C ARG A 5 14.13 4.49 -10.80
N GLN A 6 15.20 4.40 -10.00
CA GLN A 6 15.09 3.94 -8.60
C GLN A 6 14.25 4.87 -7.71
N MET A 7 14.20 6.15 -8.02
CA MET A 7 13.43 7.11 -7.23
C MET A 7 11.95 7.10 -7.58
N CYS A 8 11.60 6.95 -8.84
CA CYS A 8 10.22 6.76 -9.27
C CYS A 8 9.61 5.43 -8.78
N ILE A 9 10.44 4.38 -8.58
CA ILE A 9 10.00 3.09 -8.04
C ILE A 9 9.53 3.26 -6.59
N ARG A 10 10.30 3.93 -5.73
CA ARG A 10 9.98 4.07 -4.30
C ARG A 10 8.71 4.88 -4.02
N ASP A 11 8.45 5.91 -4.81
CA ASP A 11 7.22 6.70 -4.65
C ASP A 11 5.99 5.90 -5.08
N ARG A 12 6.14 5.07 -6.12
CA ARG A 12 5.10 4.12 -6.53
C ARG A 12 4.90 3.02 -5.49
N ASP A 13 5.97 2.45 -4.96
CA ASP A 13 5.91 1.41 -3.92
C ASP A 13 5.24 1.96 -2.64
N TYR A 14 5.45 3.23 -2.30
CA TYR A 14 4.74 3.89 -1.21
C TYR A 14 3.23 3.93 -1.47
N LEU A 15 2.81 4.36 -2.65
CA LEU A 15 1.39 4.41 -3.00
C LEU A 15 0.78 3.00 -3.07
N ILE A 16 1.53 2.01 -3.58
CA ILE A 16 1.11 0.60 -3.60
C ILE A 16 0.91 0.08 -2.18
N ALA A 17 1.82 0.37 -1.26
CA ALA A 17 1.69 -0.06 0.13
C ALA A 17 0.49 0.60 0.83
N ARG A 18 0.27 1.91 0.62
CA ARG A 18 -0.88 2.65 1.17
C ARG A 18 -2.21 2.10 0.64
N GLU A 19 -2.25 1.68 -0.61
CA GLU A 19 -3.42 1.03 -1.20
C GLU A 19 -3.60 -0.39 -0.67
N TYR A 20 -2.52 -1.18 -0.65
CA TYR A 20 -2.61 -2.58 -0.24
C TYR A 20 -3.05 -2.74 1.22
N PHE A 21 -2.56 -1.88 2.11
CA PHE A 21 -2.99 -1.76 3.50
C PHE A 21 -3.89 -0.53 3.65
N PRO A 22 -5.15 -0.57 3.16
CA PRO A 22 -5.93 0.63 2.96
C PRO A 22 -5.96 1.47 4.23
N ASP A 23 -5.23 2.57 4.17
CA ASP A 23 -5.04 3.49 5.26
C ASP A 23 -6.02 4.65 5.13
N ALA A 24 -6.93 4.77 6.09
CA ALA A 24 -7.97 5.80 6.09
C ALA A 24 -7.40 7.21 6.34
N ASP A 25 -6.23 7.32 6.97
CA ASP A 25 -5.58 8.61 7.22
C ASP A 25 -4.62 8.99 6.08
N MET A 26 -5.20 9.35 4.95
CA MET A 26 -4.44 9.70 3.75
C MET A 26 -3.75 11.05 3.81
N PHE A 27 -4.13 11.93 4.74
CA PHE A 27 -3.57 13.28 4.85
C PHE A 27 -2.29 13.32 5.70
N ASN A 28 -2.03 12.27 6.45
CA ASN A 28 -0.86 12.16 7.31
C ASN A 28 0.35 11.70 6.51
N GLN A 29 0.93 12.61 5.71
CA GLN A 29 2.03 12.30 4.80
C GLN A 29 3.23 13.19 5.09
N LYS A 30 4.41 12.60 5.12
CA LYS A 30 5.70 13.30 5.27
C LYS A 30 6.67 12.89 4.18
N TYR A 31 7.46 13.86 3.77
CA TYR A 31 8.51 13.70 2.77
C TYR A 31 9.82 14.28 3.28
N TRP A 32 10.90 13.70 2.84
CA TRP A 32 12.22 14.18 3.13
C TRP A 32 13.11 14.23 1.90
N ARG A 33 14.12 15.06 1.92
CA ARG A 33 15.23 15.09 0.96
C ARG A 33 16.48 15.57 1.66
N THR A 34 17.65 15.39 1.03
CA THR A 34 18.90 15.97 1.52
C THR A 34 18.97 17.47 1.19
N THR A 35 19.63 18.24 2.06
CA THR A 35 19.80 19.70 1.88
C THR A 35 20.69 20.05 0.68
N ASP A 36 21.58 19.12 0.28
CA ASP A 36 22.44 19.26 -0.88
C ASP A 36 21.74 18.88 -2.21
N TYR A 37 20.45 18.58 -2.14
CA TYR A 37 19.60 18.19 -3.28
C TYR A 37 20.06 16.96 -4.07
N LYS A 38 21.02 16.18 -3.55
CA LYS A 38 21.48 14.94 -4.18
C LYS A 38 20.45 13.82 -4.11
N VAL A 39 19.58 13.85 -3.10
CA VAL A 39 18.44 12.94 -2.97
C VAL A 39 17.16 13.72 -3.23
N ARG A 40 16.34 13.23 -4.16
CA ARG A 40 15.01 13.80 -4.41
C ARG A 40 14.08 13.53 -3.24
N TRP A 41 12.94 14.17 -3.22
CA TRP A 41 11.88 13.94 -2.25
C TRP A 41 11.53 12.45 -2.16
N ARG A 42 11.34 11.96 -0.95
CA ARG A 42 10.92 10.59 -0.66
C ARG A 42 9.84 10.60 0.39
N ALA A 43 8.80 9.83 0.15
CA ALA A 43 7.77 9.58 1.14
C ALA A 43 8.33 8.80 2.33
N ILE A 44 7.83 9.11 3.52
CA ILE A 44 8.08 8.35 4.75
C ILE A 44 6.80 7.55 5.04
N PHE A 45 6.93 6.24 5.16
CA PHE A 45 5.83 5.38 5.60
C PHE A 45 5.77 5.45 7.13
N TYR A 46 4.76 6.11 7.67
CA TYR A 46 4.58 6.29 9.11
C TYR A 46 3.10 6.49 9.44
N ASP A 47 2.75 6.36 10.72
CA ASP A 47 1.43 6.66 11.26
C ASP A 47 0.32 5.90 10.50
N SER A 48 0.46 4.58 10.46
CA SER A 48 -0.44 3.68 9.73
C SER A 48 -1.34 2.90 10.68
N ASP A 49 -1.73 3.48 11.80
CA ASP A 49 -2.62 2.89 12.79
C ASP A 49 -4.07 2.77 12.31
N PHE A 50 -4.45 3.57 11.30
CA PHE A 50 -5.72 3.44 10.58
C PHE A 50 -5.65 2.52 9.35
N ALA A 51 -4.51 1.85 9.12
CA ALA A 51 -4.40 0.85 8.05
C ALA A 51 -5.28 -0.37 8.34
N LEU A 52 -5.69 -1.05 7.27
CA LEU A 52 -6.58 -2.22 7.33
C LEU A 52 -7.93 -1.92 8.00
N SER A 53 -8.42 -0.69 7.91
CA SER A 53 -9.75 -0.33 8.40
C SER A 53 -10.90 -1.03 7.63
N SER A 54 -10.63 -1.50 6.41
CA SER A 54 -11.54 -2.28 5.58
C SER A 54 -10.75 -3.08 4.55
N GLU A 55 -11.13 -4.36 4.35
CA GLU A 55 -10.57 -5.20 3.28
C GLU A 55 -10.88 -4.65 1.88
N ARG A 56 -11.93 -3.83 1.75
CA ARG A 56 -12.43 -3.23 0.49
C ARG A 56 -11.96 -1.80 0.28
N GLY A 57 -11.14 -1.26 1.16
CA GLY A 57 -10.68 0.12 1.05
C GLY A 57 -10.01 0.39 -0.30
N ASP A 58 -10.43 1.48 -0.95
CA ASP A 58 -9.91 1.96 -2.24
C ASP A 58 -9.20 3.30 -2.05
N VAL A 59 -7.95 3.24 -1.67
CA VAL A 59 -7.10 4.43 -1.47
C VAL A 59 -6.71 5.04 -2.82
N LEU A 60 -6.54 4.21 -3.87
CA LEU A 60 -6.27 4.71 -5.23
C LEU A 60 -7.42 5.60 -5.72
N GLY A 61 -8.67 5.20 -5.45
CA GLY A 61 -9.83 6.01 -5.81
C GLY A 61 -9.79 7.40 -5.20
N HIS A 62 -9.36 7.52 -3.95
CA HIS A 62 -9.16 8.82 -3.32
C HIS A 62 -8.03 9.62 -3.96
N TYR A 63 -6.86 9.02 -4.18
CA TYR A 63 -5.73 9.71 -4.81
C TYR A 63 -5.99 10.16 -6.24
N PHE A 64 -6.82 9.43 -6.98
CA PHE A 64 -7.05 9.68 -8.40
C PHE A 64 -8.33 10.46 -8.71
N ASN A 65 -9.26 10.57 -7.79
CA ASN A 65 -10.58 11.17 -8.04
C ASN A 65 -10.87 12.41 -7.18
N VAL A 66 -10.11 12.66 -6.13
CA VAL A 66 -10.27 13.88 -5.33
C VAL A 66 -9.47 15.00 -5.99
N VAL A 67 -10.00 15.53 -7.09
CA VAL A 67 -9.45 16.70 -7.77
C VAL A 67 -9.98 17.96 -7.10
N GLY A 68 -9.09 18.87 -6.75
CA GLY A 68 -9.48 20.26 -6.52
C GLY A 68 -9.98 20.58 -5.11
N VAL A 69 -9.49 19.91 -4.07
CA VAL A 69 -9.51 20.51 -2.73
C VAL A 69 -8.23 21.35 -2.62
N PRO A 70 -8.29 22.68 -2.83
CA PRO A 70 -7.10 23.51 -2.70
C PRO A 70 -6.59 23.39 -1.27
N SER A 71 -5.30 23.19 -1.09
CA SER A 71 -4.66 23.47 0.19
C SER A 71 -5.03 24.89 0.62
N ALA A 72 -5.15 25.15 1.92
CA ALA A 72 -5.55 26.45 2.45
C ALA A 72 -4.68 27.63 1.93
N ASP A 73 -3.48 27.32 1.43
CA ASP A 73 -2.52 28.27 0.84
C ASP A 73 -2.56 28.30 -0.70
N GLY A 74 -3.50 27.59 -1.34
CA GLY A 74 -3.62 27.52 -2.80
C GLY A 74 -2.55 26.63 -3.49
N SER A 75 -1.72 25.90 -2.73
CA SER A 75 -0.76 24.97 -3.30
C SER A 75 -1.45 23.74 -3.86
N LEU A 76 -0.80 23.06 -4.82
CA LEU A 76 -1.26 21.79 -5.35
C LEU A 76 -1.21 20.73 -4.25
N SER A 77 -2.30 19.97 -4.12
CA SER A 77 -2.34 18.81 -3.23
C SER A 77 -1.54 17.65 -3.85
N GLN A 78 -1.16 16.66 -3.03
CA GLN A 78 -0.58 15.44 -3.56
C GLN A 78 -1.54 14.66 -4.46
N MET A 79 -2.83 14.82 -4.23
CA MET A 79 -3.87 14.21 -5.05
C MET A 79 -3.82 14.78 -6.47
N ASP A 80 -3.58 16.09 -6.62
CA ASP A 80 -3.39 16.70 -7.95
C ASP A 80 -2.15 16.13 -8.65
N LEU A 81 -1.07 15.87 -7.92
CA LEU A 81 0.11 15.22 -8.46
C LEU A 81 -0.19 13.81 -8.97
N TYR A 82 -0.87 12.98 -8.17
CA TYR A 82 -1.19 11.62 -8.58
C TYR A 82 -2.24 11.57 -9.69
N CYS A 83 -3.21 12.48 -9.70
CA CYS A 83 -4.14 12.66 -10.82
C CYS A 83 -3.39 12.99 -12.12
N GLY A 84 -2.43 13.92 -12.06
CA GLY A 84 -1.58 14.28 -13.20
C GLY A 84 -0.71 13.11 -13.67
N LEU A 85 -0.10 12.39 -12.75
CA LEU A 85 0.73 11.21 -13.06
C LEU A 85 -0.08 10.09 -13.71
N ARG A 86 -1.29 9.83 -13.22
CA ARG A 86 -2.20 8.84 -13.82
C ARG A 86 -2.54 9.14 -15.27
N SER A 87 -2.58 10.43 -15.66
CA SER A 87 -2.85 10.84 -17.04
C SER A 87 -1.67 10.58 -17.98
N ASN A 88 -0.49 10.26 -17.45
CA ASN A 88 0.68 9.89 -18.23
C ASN A 88 0.69 8.38 -18.49
N GLU A 89 0.60 7.98 -19.76
CA GLU A 89 0.50 6.56 -20.15
C GLU A 89 1.72 5.74 -19.70
N GLU A 90 2.94 6.27 -19.87
CA GLU A 90 4.17 5.57 -19.46
C GLU A 90 4.20 5.34 -17.94
N TRP A 91 3.79 6.35 -17.18
CA TRP A 91 3.70 6.23 -15.72
C TRP A 91 2.67 5.19 -15.31
N SER A 92 1.49 5.21 -15.94
CA SER A 92 0.38 4.28 -15.64
C SER A 92 0.74 2.84 -16.02
N ASP A 93 1.33 2.63 -17.21
CA ASP A 93 1.78 1.29 -17.64
C ASP A 93 2.78 0.69 -16.66
N TYR A 94 3.78 1.48 -16.25
CA TYR A 94 4.74 1.03 -15.26
C TYR A 94 4.12 0.84 -13.87
N PHE A 95 3.23 1.75 -13.42
CA PHE A 95 2.58 1.65 -12.12
C PHE A 95 1.74 0.38 -12.00
N ILE A 96 0.92 0.08 -13.02
CA ILE A 96 0.07 -1.12 -13.05
C ILE A 96 0.95 -2.38 -13.00
N THR A 97 1.98 -2.44 -13.86
CA THR A 97 2.93 -3.56 -13.86
C THR A 97 3.60 -3.74 -12.50
N ARG A 98 4.10 -2.65 -11.90
CA ARG A 98 4.77 -2.67 -10.59
C ARG A 98 3.80 -3.04 -9.46
N TYR A 99 2.57 -2.55 -9.52
CA TYR A 99 1.52 -2.90 -8.54
C TYR A 99 1.28 -4.41 -8.51
N ILE A 100 1.05 -5.01 -9.69
CA ILE A 100 0.84 -6.46 -9.80
C ILE A 100 2.10 -7.23 -9.35
N TYR A 101 3.28 -6.78 -9.76
CA TYR A 101 4.54 -7.38 -9.32
C TYR A 101 4.69 -7.38 -7.80
N VAL A 102 4.44 -6.25 -7.14
CA VAL A 102 4.55 -6.12 -5.68
C VAL A 102 3.50 -6.97 -4.98
N THR A 103 2.25 -6.93 -5.43
CA THR A 103 1.16 -7.68 -4.77
C THR A 103 1.25 -9.18 -5.00
N LYS A 104 1.72 -9.63 -6.15
CA LYS A 104 1.88 -11.05 -6.48
C LYS A 104 3.10 -11.67 -5.79
N TYR A 105 4.24 -10.99 -5.78
CA TYR A 105 5.51 -11.58 -5.36
C TYR A 105 6.00 -11.14 -3.98
N TYR A 106 5.41 -10.08 -3.42
CA TYR A 106 5.84 -9.58 -2.11
C TYR A 106 4.69 -9.47 -1.10
N LEU A 107 3.59 -8.81 -1.46
CA LEU A 107 2.45 -8.59 -0.57
C LEU A 107 1.38 -9.68 -0.77
N ASN A 108 1.76 -10.94 -0.76
CA ASN A 108 0.86 -12.07 -0.90
C ASN A 108 0.63 -12.79 0.44
N ASN A 109 -0.39 -13.63 0.48
CA ASN A 109 -0.79 -14.33 1.69
C ASN A 109 0.27 -15.31 2.22
N ASP A 110 1.06 -15.92 1.33
CA ASP A 110 2.12 -16.86 1.73
C ASP A 110 3.22 -16.19 2.55
N ARG A 111 3.39 -14.89 2.39
CA ARG A 111 4.37 -14.09 3.14
C ARG A 111 3.73 -13.32 4.29
N LEU A 112 2.59 -12.68 4.03
CA LEU A 112 2.00 -11.75 4.99
C LEU A 112 1.30 -12.44 6.14
N LEU A 113 0.61 -13.58 5.91
CA LEU A 113 -0.10 -14.25 6.99
C LEU A 113 0.87 -14.86 8.02
N PRO A 114 1.95 -15.58 7.62
CA PRO A 114 2.95 -16.03 8.60
C PRO A 114 3.65 -14.90 9.34
N LEU A 115 3.93 -13.77 8.65
CA LEU A 115 4.50 -12.59 9.30
C LEU A 115 3.54 -12.00 10.33
N PHE A 116 2.26 -11.84 9.98
CA PHE A 116 1.22 -11.38 10.89
C PHE A 116 1.11 -12.30 12.11
N ASP A 117 1.01 -13.61 11.88
CA ASP A 117 0.91 -14.59 12.95
C ASP A 117 2.13 -14.52 13.90
N SER A 118 3.35 -14.39 13.35
CA SER A 118 4.57 -14.21 14.15
C SER A 118 4.57 -12.93 14.98
N MET A 119 4.02 -11.83 14.45
CA MET A 119 3.88 -10.57 15.20
C MET A 119 2.88 -10.74 16.35
N VAL A 120 1.76 -11.43 16.11
CA VAL A 120 0.75 -11.76 17.13
C VAL A 120 1.37 -12.61 18.23
N ASP A 121 2.09 -13.67 17.87
CA ASP A 121 2.77 -14.55 18.83
C ASP A 121 3.77 -13.78 19.72
N THR A 122 4.42 -12.76 19.16
CA THR A 122 5.38 -11.92 19.89
C THR A 122 4.70 -11.07 20.97
N ILE A 123 3.51 -10.51 20.68
CA ILE A 123 2.82 -9.60 21.61
C ILE A 123 1.83 -10.33 22.54
N GLN A 124 1.34 -11.50 22.13
CA GLN A 124 0.34 -12.28 22.84
C GLN A 124 0.66 -12.53 24.32
N PRO A 125 1.91 -12.87 24.73
CA PRO A 125 2.23 -13.11 26.14
C PRO A 125 2.04 -11.89 27.04
N GLU A 126 2.10 -10.67 26.47
CA GLU A 126 1.99 -9.42 27.24
C GLU A 126 0.56 -8.89 27.32
N MET A 127 -0.41 -9.49 26.61
CA MET A 127 -1.77 -8.95 26.53
C MET A 127 -2.49 -8.91 27.87
N ASP A 128 -2.32 -9.92 28.71
CA ASP A 128 -2.98 -9.95 30.04
C ASP A 128 -2.47 -8.83 30.93
N ARG A 129 -1.16 -8.51 30.86
CA ARG A 129 -0.56 -7.36 31.57
C ARG A 129 -1.04 -6.04 30.99
N GLN A 130 -1.15 -5.94 29.68
CA GLN A 130 -1.69 -4.77 28.98
C GLN A 130 -3.13 -4.49 29.43
N ILE A 131 -3.98 -5.51 29.42
CA ILE A 131 -5.39 -5.42 29.83
C ILE A 131 -5.49 -5.01 31.30
N ALA A 132 -4.75 -5.67 32.19
CA ALA A 132 -4.76 -5.36 33.62
C ALA A 132 -4.30 -3.94 33.92
N ARG A 133 -3.35 -3.41 33.18
CA ARG A 133 -2.79 -2.07 33.39
C ARG A 133 -3.66 -0.95 32.81
N TRP A 134 -4.20 -1.14 31.59
CA TRP A 134 -4.79 -0.07 30.80
C TRP A 134 -6.30 -0.26 30.54
N GLY A 135 -6.86 -1.43 30.86
CA GLY A 135 -8.25 -1.77 30.52
C GLY A 135 -8.52 -1.80 29.01
N ARG A 136 -7.47 -1.93 28.21
CA ARG A 136 -7.54 -1.98 26.74
C ARG A 136 -6.54 -3.00 26.19
N PRO A 137 -6.99 -3.86 25.26
CA PRO A 137 -8.38 -4.15 24.89
C PRO A 137 -9.23 -4.56 26.12
N GLU A 138 -10.55 -4.58 25.97
CA GLU A 138 -11.49 -4.79 27.11
C GLU A 138 -11.33 -6.18 27.76
N SER A 139 -10.95 -7.17 26.99
CA SER A 139 -10.70 -8.54 27.45
C SER A 139 -9.77 -9.29 26.51
N ARG A 140 -9.27 -10.43 26.96
CA ARG A 140 -8.48 -11.34 26.12
C ARG A 140 -9.28 -11.83 24.91
N SER A 141 -10.52 -12.24 25.11
CA SER A 141 -11.38 -12.70 24.03
C SER A 141 -11.72 -11.59 23.03
N HIS A 142 -11.87 -10.33 23.49
CA HIS A 142 -12.03 -9.19 22.60
C HIS A 142 -10.80 -9.04 21.70
N TRP A 143 -9.60 -9.05 22.27
CA TRP A 143 -8.35 -8.98 21.52
C TRP A 143 -8.21 -10.11 20.48
N GLU A 144 -8.49 -11.36 20.89
CA GLU A 144 -8.42 -12.52 19.99
C GLU A 144 -9.42 -12.41 18.82
N ASN A 145 -10.61 -11.90 19.07
CA ASN A 145 -11.60 -11.64 18.03
C ASN A 145 -11.12 -10.56 17.04
N GLU A 146 -10.53 -9.46 17.52
CA GLU A 146 -10.00 -8.41 16.64
C GLU A 146 -8.80 -8.91 15.82
N ILE A 147 -7.90 -9.72 16.39
CA ILE A 147 -6.82 -10.38 15.67
C ILE A 147 -7.38 -11.29 14.56
N SER A 148 -8.42 -12.09 14.86
CA SER A 148 -9.05 -12.96 13.87
C SER A 148 -9.69 -12.18 12.73
N LYS A 149 -10.35 -11.06 13.01
CA LYS A 149 -10.92 -10.16 11.99
C LYS A 149 -9.80 -9.57 11.13
N LEU A 150 -8.76 -9.02 11.74
CA LEU A 150 -7.63 -8.42 11.02
C LEU A 150 -6.94 -9.44 10.10
N ARG A 151 -6.75 -10.65 10.60
CA ARG A 151 -6.18 -11.76 9.82
C ARG A 151 -7.06 -12.10 8.61
N SER A 152 -8.38 -12.15 8.80
CA SER A 152 -9.34 -12.43 7.74
C SER A 152 -9.37 -11.31 6.69
N MET A 153 -9.30 -10.06 7.13
CA MET A 153 -9.20 -8.89 6.24
C MET A 153 -7.91 -8.95 5.42
N LEU A 154 -6.77 -9.24 6.05
CA LEU A 154 -5.49 -9.38 5.38
C LEU A 154 -5.52 -10.51 4.35
N ALA A 155 -6.12 -11.66 4.69
CA ALA A 155 -6.27 -12.80 3.78
C ALA A 155 -7.13 -12.48 2.54
N ALA A 156 -8.14 -11.64 2.68
CA ALA A 156 -9.02 -11.22 1.60
C ALA A 156 -8.41 -10.10 0.72
N ARG A 157 -7.41 -9.39 1.23
CA ARG A 157 -6.88 -8.18 0.60
C ARG A 157 -6.35 -8.36 -0.82
N PRO A 158 -5.65 -9.46 -1.20
CA PRO A 158 -5.17 -9.63 -2.57
C PRO A 158 -6.27 -9.53 -3.63
N GLN A 159 -7.45 -10.10 -3.35
CA GLN A 159 -8.59 -10.03 -4.25
C GLN A 159 -9.12 -8.60 -4.41
N TYR A 160 -9.29 -7.89 -3.29
CA TYR A 160 -9.79 -6.52 -3.33
C TYR A 160 -8.77 -5.54 -3.91
N ALA A 161 -7.49 -5.74 -3.66
CA ALA A 161 -6.40 -4.97 -4.27
C ALA A 161 -6.42 -5.09 -5.80
N LYS A 162 -6.62 -6.31 -6.34
CA LYS A 162 -6.84 -6.52 -7.77
C LYS A 162 -8.04 -5.72 -8.29
N GLN A 163 -9.19 -5.83 -7.60
CA GLN A 163 -10.42 -5.14 -7.99
C GLN A 163 -10.24 -3.61 -7.99
N CYS A 164 -9.60 -3.06 -6.96
CA CYS A 164 -9.29 -1.63 -6.88
C CYS A 164 -8.41 -1.18 -8.05
N LEU A 165 -7.36 -1.94 -8.37
CA LEU A 165 -6.50 -1.62 -9.52
C LEU A 165 -7.29 -1.63 -10.83
N GLN A 166 -8.06 -2.70 -11.09
CA GLN A 166 -8.89 -2.82 -12.29
C GLN A 166 -9.91 -1.67 -12.40
N TYR A 167 -10.59 -1.35 -11.31
CA TYR A 167 -11.58 -0.28 -11.29
C TYR A 167 -10.95 1.09 -11.59
N ASN A 168 -9.86 1.43 -10.90
CA ASN A 168 -9.22 2.73 -11.02
C ASN A 168 -8.54 2.97 -12.38
N PHE A 169 -8.03 1.93 -13.01
CA PHE A 169 -7.42 2.00 -14.34
C PHE A 169 -8.32 1.48 -15.47
N LYS A 170 -9.56 1.11 -15.15
CA LYS A 170 -10.55 0.58 -16.12
C LYS A 170 -10.04 -0.62 -16.90
N LEU A 171 -9.35 -1.54 -16.22
CA LEU A 171 -8.77 -2.72 -16.84
C LEU A 171 -9.80 -3.84 -16.96
N SER A 172 -9.95 -4.38 -18.18
CA SER A 172 -10.61 -5.67 -18.38
C SER A 172 -9.76 -6.81 -17.81
N GLU A 173 -10.35 -8.00 -17.64
CA GLU A 173 -9.60 -9.19 -17.22
C GLU A 173 -8.47 -9.53 -18.22
N ALA A 174 -8.69 -9.36 -19.51
CA ALA A 174 -7.67 -9.60 -20.54
C ALA A 174 -6.48 -8.63 -20.39
N GLN A 175 -6.76 -7.34 -20.22
CA GLN A 175 -5.72 -6.34 -19.98
C GLN A 175 -4.97 -6.58 -18.66
N TYR A 176 -5.69 -6.97 -17.60
CA TYR A 176 -5.03 -7.35 -16.35
C TYR A 176 -4.07 -8.52 -16.55
N ALA A 177 -4.47 -9.56 -17.29
CA ALA A 177 -3.63 -10.70 -17.58
C ALA A 177 -2.36 -10.32 -18.41
N GLU A 178 -2.47 -9.37 -19.34
CA GLU A 178 -1.32 -8.83 -20.07
C GLU A 178 -0.32 -8.13 -19.11
N TYR A 179 -0.81 -7.33 -18.18
CA TYR A 179 0.03 -6.69 -17.17
C TYR A 179 0.61 -7.70 -16.18
N GLU A 180 -0.13 -8.75 -15.85
CA GLU A 180 0.38 -9.84 -15.01
C GLU A 180 1.55 -10.56 -15.71
N ALA A 181 1.46 -10.82 -17.01
CA ALA A 181 2.56 -11.39 -17.78
C ALA A 181 3.80 -10.47 -17.79
N LYS A 182 3.63 -9.15 -17.92
CA LYS A 182 4.73 -8.17 -17.77
C LYS A 182 5.36 -8.22 -16.38
N ALA A 183 4.55 -8.37 -15.33
CA ALA A 183 5.03 -8.49 -13.94
C ALA A 183 5.83 -9.79 -13.73
N ASP A 184 5.38 -10.90 -14.34
CA ASP A 184 6.09 -12.18 -14.32
C ASP A 184 7.43 -12.09 -15.05
N GLU A 185 7.48 -11.41 -16.18
CA GLU A 185 8.72 -11.13 -16.90
C GLU A 185 9.69 -10.29 -16.06
N MET A 186 9.19 -9.23 -15.39
CA MET A 186 9.98 -8.40 -14.48
C MET A 186 10.57 -9.23 -13.32
N PHE A 187 9.81 -10.17 -12.77
CA PHE A 187 10.28 -11.07 -11.70
C PHE A 187 11.39 -12.00 -12.21
N ASN A 188 11.20 -12.59 -13.38
CA ASN A 188 12.18 -13.49 -14.00
C ASN A 188 13.48 -12.75 -14.35
N GLN A 189 13.40 -11.54 -14.89
CA GLN A 189 14.57 -10.68 -15.19
C GLN A 189 15.35 -10.31 -13.93
N ASN A 190 14.70 -10.28 -12.77
CA ASN A 190 15.36 -10.08 -11.47
C ASN A 190 15.92 -11.38 -10.87
N GLY A 191 15.92 -12.48 -11.63
CA GLY A 191 16.41 -13.79 -11.19
C GLY A 191 15.47 -14.50 -10.21
N GLY A 192 14.15 -14.25 -10.30
CA GLY A 192 13.15 -14.84 -9.41
C GLY A 192 13.21 -14.29 -7.97
N VAL A 193 13.78 -13.11 -7.79
CA VAL A 193 13.89 -12.45 -6.49
C VAL A 193 13.19 -11.09 -6.55
N PHE A 194 12.43 -10.78 -5.52
CA PHE A 194 11.82 -9.46 -5.39
C PHE A 194 12.89 -8.36 -5.22
N LYS A 195 12.83 -7.34 -6.05
CA LYS A 195 13.73 -6.17 -6.02
C LYS A 195 12.95 -4.87 -6.16
#